data_1cfda5a1db748cb153abb0f2eb6d20c0
#
_entry.id   1cfda5a1db748cb153abb0f2eb6d20c0
#
_cell.length_a   1.000
_cell.length_b   1.000
_cell.length_c   1.000
_cell.angle_alpha   90.00
_cell.angle_beta   90.00
_cell.angle_gamma   90.00
#
_symmetry.space_group_name_H-M   'P 1'
#
loop_
_entity.id
_entity.type
_entity.pdbx_description
1 polymer ?
#
loop_
_entity_poly.entity_id
_entity_poly.type
_entity_poly.pdbx_seq_one_letter_code
_entity_poly.pdbx_strand_id
1 'polypeptide(L)' 'MTIAERLRQEGHQIGWQEGKLVGLQQGKLEGLQEGMHEQTIKIALRMLEQGIDRDQVLAATQLSEADLAANNH' A
#
# COMPACT_ATOMS: atom_id res chain seq x y z
N MET A 1 45.19 2.73 -2.11
CA MET A 1 43.86 3.15 -2.61
C MET A 1 44.00 4.52 -3.26
N THR A 2 43.54 4.65 -4.50
CA THR A 2 43.56 5.93 -5.22
C THR A 2 42.33 6.77 -4.83
N ILE A 3 42.40 8.08 -5.07
CA ILE A 3 41.27 8.99 -4.82
C ILE A 3 40.05 8.57 -5.61
N ALA A 4 40.25 8.12 -6.88
CA ALA A 4 39.16 7.66 -7.73
C ALA A 4 38.44 6.42 -7.17
N GLU A 5 39.20 5.46 -6.63
CA GLU A 5 38.63 4.26 -6.01
C GLU A 5 37.84 4.61 -4.76
N ARG A 6 38.38 5.54 -3.96
CA ARG A 6 37.71 6.03 -2.76
C ARG A 6 36.39 6.71 -3.07
N LEU A 7 36.36 7.57 -4.09
CA LEU A 7 35.15 8.26 -4.53
C LEU A 7 34.11 7.28 -5.04
N ARG A 8 34.52 6.24 -5.78
CA ARG A 8 33.60 5.21 -6.27
C ARG A 8 32.96 4.45 -5.11
N GLN A 9 33.75 4.08 -4.09
CA GLN A 9 33.24 3.37 -2.90
C GLN A 9 32.25 4.23 -2.13
N GLU A 10 32.56 5.50 -1.92
CA GLU A 10 31.67 6.44 -1.23
C GLU A 10 30.37 6.62 -2.03
N GLY A 11 30.44 6.80 -3.34
CA GLY A 11 29.27 6.92 -4.19
C GLY A 11 28.41 5.66 -4.19
N HIS A 12 29.03 4.49 -4.18
CA HIS A 12 28.33 3.21 -4.13
C HIS A 12 27.58 3.04 -2.79
N GLN A 13 28.20 3.40 -1.68
CA GLN A 13 27.58 3.34 -0.36
C GLN A 13 26.39 4.30 -0.24
N ILE A 14 26.54 5.52 -0.75
CA ILE A 14 25.46 6.52 -0.76
C ILE A 14 24.28 6.02 -1.59
N GLY A 15 24.54 5.47 -2.79
CA GLY A 15 23.50 4.92 -3.65
C GLY A 15 22.75 3.76 -2.99
N TRP A 16 23.47 2.88 -2.30
CA TRP A 16 22.87 1.75 -1.60
C TRP A 16 21.97 2.22 -0.45
N GLN A 17 22.44 3.21 0.33
CA GLN A 17 21.66 3.77 1.44
C GLN A 17 20.41 4.50 0.95
N GLU A 18 20.53 5.26 -0.13
CA GLU A 18 19.39 5.96 -0.74
C GLU A 18 18.36 4.96 -1.27
N GLY A 19 18.81 3.91 -1.95
CA GLY A 19 17.93 2.86 -2.46
C GLY A 19 17.19 2.13 -1.35
N LYS A 20 17.88 1.85 -0.24
CA LYS A 20 17.28 1.21 0.93
C LYS A 20 16.20 2.11 1.55
N LEU A 21 16.48 3.41 1.67
CA LEU A 21 15.54 4.37 2.24
C LEU A 21 14.30 4.50 1.37
N VAL A 22 14.47 4.61 0.06
CA VAL A 22 13.34 4.67 -0.91
C VAL A 22 12.50 3.40 -0.81
N GLY A 23 13.14 2.22 -0.76
CA GLY A 23 12.44 0.95 -0.62
C GLY A 23 11.62 0.86 0.67
N LEU A 24 12.16 1.34 1.77
CA LEU A 24 11.44 1.38 3.05
C LEU A 24 10.24 2.32 3.00
N GLN A 25 10.40 3.49 2.36
CA GLN A 25 9.31 4.45 2.21
C GLN A 25 8.20 3.89 1.31
N GLN A 26 8.56 3.24 0.21
CA GLN A 26 7.59 2.60 -0.67
C GLN A 26 6.85 1.47 0.03
N GLY A 27 7.58 0.63 0.77
CA GLY A 27 6.97 -0.46 1.54
C GLY A 27 5.99 0.05 2.59
N LYS A 28 6.33 1.14 3.27
CA LYS A 28 5.45 1.80 4.23
C LYS A 28 4.17 2.32 3.56
N LEU A 29 4.32 2.96 2.41
CA LEU A 29 3.19 3.51 1.66
C LEU A 29 2.26 2.40 1.17
N GLU A 30 2.84 1.34 0.59
CA GLU A 30 2.07 0.19 0.11
C GLU A 30 1.32 -0.49 1.27
N GLY A 31 1.99 -0.69 2.40
CA GLY A 31 1.36 -1.27 3.59
C GLY A 31 0.23 -0.41 4.11
N LEU A 32 0.39 0.91 4.11
CA LEU A 32 -0.66 1.84 4.52
C LEU A 32 -1.86 1.76 3.56
N GLN A 33 -1.62 1.73 2.26
CA GLN A 33 -2.67 1.63 1.25
C GLN A 33 -3.44 0.31 1.38
N GLU A 34 -2.74 -0.80 1.58
CA GLU A 34 -3.37 -2.11 1.81
C GLU A 34 -4.21 -2.10 3.08
N GLY A 35 -3.69 -1.53 4.18
CA GLY A 35 -4.42 -1.41 5.43
C GLY A 35 -5.68 -0.57 5.30
N MET A 36 -5.61 0.53 4.56
CA MET A 36 -6.77 1.39 4.29
C MET A 36 -7.80 0.65 3.43
N HIS A 37 -7.34 -0.10 2.42
CA HIS A 37 -8.22 -0.89 1.56
C HIS A 37 -8.95 -1.98 2.37
N GLU A 38 -8.24 -2.71 3.23
CA GLU A 38 -8.84 -3.72 4.11
C GLU A 38 -9.87 -3.09 5.05
N GLN A 39 -9.56 -1.94 5.61
CA GLN A 39 -10.48 -1.23 6.51
C GLN A 39 -11.73 -0.77 5.76
N THR A 40 -11.56 -0.28 4.53
CA THR A 40 -12.68 0.14 3.68
C THR A 40 -13.61 -1.05 3.39
N ILE A 41 -13.04 -2.22 3.11
CA ILE A 41 -13.82 -3.44 2.88
C ILE A 41 -14.62 -3.82 4.13
N LYS A 42 -14.01 -3.75 5.30
CA LYS A 42 -14.70 -4.03 6.58
C LYS A 42 -15.88 -3.08 6.81
N ILE A 43 -15.67 -1.80 6.50
CA ILE A 43 -16.75 -0.79 6.61
C ILE A 43 -17.87 -1.12 5.62
N ALA A 44 -17.53 -1.47 4.38
CA ALA A 44 -18.52 -1.83 3.37
C ALA A 44 -19.36 -3.04 3.77
N LEU A 45 -18.73 -4.08 4.31
CA LEU A 45 -19.43 -5.26 4.79
C LEU A 45 -20.36 -4.93 5.95
N ARG A 46 -19.93 -4.06 6.85
CA ARG A 46 -20.78 -3.60 7.97
C ARG A 46 -21.98 -2.83 7.45
N MET A 47 -21.79 -1.98 6.45
CA MET A 47 -22.90 -1.23 5.85
C MET A 47 -23.93 -2.17 5.22
N LEU A 48 -23.47 -3.22 4.54
CA LEU A 48 -24.35 -4.25 3.98
C LEU A 48 -25.14 -4.98 5.06
N GLU A 49 -24.51 -5.29 6.19
CA GLU A 49 -25.17 -5.91 7.35
C GLU A 49 -26.27 -5.01 7.91
N GLN A 50 -26.10 -3.69 7.82
CA GLN A 50 -27.09 -2.72 8.28
C GLN A 50 -28.26 -2.54 7.28
N GLY A 51 -28.23 -3.26 6.17
CA GLY A 51 -29.29 -3.21 5.18
C GLY A 51 -29.17 -2.10 4.15
N ILE A 52 -28.01 -1.47 4.05
CA ILE A 52 -27.77 -0.45 3.05
C ILE A 52 -27.64 -1.14 1.68
N ASP A 53 -28.23 -0.53 0.64
CA ASP A 53 -28.21 -1.07 -0.70
C ASP A 53 -26.77 -1.28 -1.20
N ARG A 54 -26.54 -2.44 -1.84
CA ARG A 54 -25.21 -2.84 -2.30
C ARG A 54 -24.61 -1.82 -3.27
N ASP A 55 -25.40 -1.32 -4.21
CA ASP A 55 -24.94 -0.33 -5.18
C ASP A 55 -24.51 0.97 -4.49
N GLN A 56 -25.22 1.38 -3.45
CA GLN A 56 -24.88 2.56 -2.65
C GLN A 56 -23.59 2.34 -1.87
N VAL A 57 -23.40 1.15 -1.32
CA VAL A 57 -22.17 0.80 -0.58
C VAL A 57 -20.97 0.84 -1.50
N LEU A 58 -21.07 0.25 -2.69
CA LEU A 58 -19.98 0.25 -3.67
C LEU A 58 -19.66 1.67 -4.14
N ALA A 59 -20.69 2.49 -4.37
CA ALA A 59 -20.49 3.88 -4.78
C ALA A 59 -19.82 4.70 -3.67
N ALA A 60 -20.26 4.53 -2.41
CA ALA A 60 -19.74 5.29 -1.27
C ALA A 60 -18.30 4.92 -0.92
N THR A 61 -17.94 3.64 -1.05
CA THR A 61 -16.61 3.13 -0.71
C THR A 61 -15.66 3.07 -1.89
N GLN A 62 -16.16 3.26 -3.12
CA GLN A 62 -15.41 3.14 -4.37
C GLN A 62 -14.82 1.74 -4.56
N LEU A 63 -15.38 0.74 -3.92
CA LEU A 63 -14.99 -0.66 -4.08
C LEU A 63 -15.69 -1.28 -5.29
N SER A 64 -15.06 -2.31 -5.85
CA SER A 64 -15.68 -3.16 -6.86
C SER A 64 -16.32 -4.38 -6.19
N GLU A 65 -17.20 -5.07 -6.93
CA GLU A 65 -17.76 -6.33 -6.44
C GLU A 65 -16.68 -7.38 -6.23
N ALA A 66 -15.63 -7.36 -7.04
CA ALA A 66 -14.48 -8.25 -6.88
C ALA A 66 -13.77 -8.04 -5.55
N ASP A 67 -13.67 -6.77 -5.10
CA ASP A 67 -13.06 -6.45 -3.81
C ASP A 67 -13.85 -7.05 -2.65
N LEU A 68 -15.17 -6.97 -2.70
CA LEU A 68 -16.04 -7.57 -1.68
C LEU A 68 -16.00 -9.10 -1.73
N ALA A 69 -15.99 -9.68 -2.93
CA ALA A 69 -15.95 -11.12 -3.12
C ALA A 69 -14.64 -11.74 -2.63
N ALA A 70 -13.52 -11.04 -2.81
CA ALA A 70 -12.20 -11.51 -2.39
C ALA A 70 -12.08 -11.70 -0.88
N ASN A 71 -12.87 -10.97 -0.10
CA ASN A 71 -12.86 -11.04 1.37
C ASN A 71 -14.02 -11.86 1.96
N ASN A 72 -14.83 -12.45 1.13
CA ASN A 72 -16.04 -13.13 1.56
C ASN A 72 -15.81 -14.66 1.66
N HIS A 73 -14.76 -15.01 2.38
CA HIS A 73 -14.39 -16.41 2.64
C HIS A 73 -14.77 -16.84 4.04
#